data_5956fac7589cbf2a2fe55d3c0e413f86
#
_entry.id   5956fac7589cbf2a2fe55d3c0e413f86
#
_cell.length_a   1.000
_cell.length_b   1.000
_cell.length_c   1.000
_cell.angle_alpha   90.00
_cell.angle_beta   90.00
_cell.angle_gamma   90.00
#
_symmetry.space_group_name_H-M   'P 1'
#
loop_
_entity.id
_entity.type
_entity.pdbx_description
1 polymer ?
#
loop_
_entity_poly.entity_id
_entity_poly.type
_entity_poly.pdbx_seq_one_letter_code
_entity_poly.pdbx_strand_id
1 'polypeptide(L)'
;MLLSIVIPCYRSAHTIEKVVEMSMEVIRTIPGLDCEFILVNDCSPDDTFEAIRRLGIKYPNVKGINLAKNFGQHNAIMAGLHEAKGDYIMGMDDDMETHPSQIPAFIKAMEEGYDVVFGIYKKRKFSFMKNLTSKIASFIVWHMVERPKGLEASNYWCCRRYVRDEIVKYEGYNLYLQILFYRTTSNIANIEIQHFSREEGSSNYNFKKAFRLFMSFLNYTVIPLRAAEVMGVLFSLTGFILAVAVLIQK
;
A
#
# COMPACT_ATOMS: atom_id res chain seq x y z
N MET A 1 -8.33 15.71 18.19
CA MET A 1 -7.47 14.80 17.41
C MET A 1 -7.93 14.86 15.94
N LEU A 2 -7.01 14.93 14.97
CA LEU A 2 -7.33 15.04 13.55
C LEU A 2 -6.96 13.73 12.83
N LEU A 3 -7.89 13.17 12.04
CA LEU A 3 -7.69 12.03 11.17
C LEU A 3 -7.62 12.52 9.70
N SER A 4 -6.49 12.32 9.02
CA SER A 4 -6.39 12.51 7.58
C SER A 4 -6.75 11.22 6.86
N ILE A 5 -7.73 11.24 5.97
CA ILE A 5 -8.11 10.09 5.15
C ILE A 5 -7.64 10.34 3.71
N VAL A 6 -6.71 9.50 3.24
CA VAL A 6 -6.14 9.57 1.89
C VAL A 6 -6.79 8.49 1.03
N ILE A 7 -7.45 8.91 -0.04
CA ILE A 7 -8.18 8.03 -0.97
C ILE A 7 -7.64 8.23 -2.39
N PRO A 8 -6.93 7.22 -2.95
CA PRO A 8 -6.58 7.23 -4.37
C PRO A 8 -7.83 6.90 -5.18
N CYS A 9 -8.16 7.74 -6.17
CA CYS A 9 -9.39 7.65 -6.95
C CYS A 9 -9.09 7.33 -8.42
N TYR A 10 -9.67 6.27 -8.95
CA TYR A 10 -9.59 5.91 -10.36
C TYR A 10 -10.86 5.20 -10.84
N ARG A 11 -11.65 5.86 -11.68
CA ARG A 11 -13.00 5.43 -12.12
C ARG A 11 -13.99 5.37 -10.96
N SER A 12 -13.96 6.41 -10.12
CA SER A 12 -14.70 6.48 -8.86
C SER A 12 -15.80 7.54 -8.88
N ALA A 13 -16.18 8.03 -10.08
CA ALA A 13 -17.15 9.12 -10.21
C ALA A 13 -18.47 8.86 -9.46
N HIS A 14 -18.89 7.59 -9.35
CA HIS A 14 -20.16 7.20 -8.73
C HIS A 14 -20.02 6.73 -7.25
N THR A 15 -18.81 6.44 -6.79
CA THR A 15 -18.59 5.85 -5.46
C THR A 15 -18.01 6.84 -4.45
N ILE A 16 -17.17 7.79 -4.90
CA ILE A 16 -16.36 8.63 -4.00
C ILE A 16 -17.20 9.53 -3.08
N GLU A 17 -18.32 10.07 -3.55
CA GLU A 17 -19.20 10.89 -2.71
C GLU A 17 -19.77 10.07 -1.55
N LYS A 18 -20.25 8.86 -1.83
CA LYS A 18 -20.79 7.94 -0.83
C LYS A 18 -19.72 7.55 0.22
N VAL A 19 -18.48 7.24 -0.23
CA VAL A 19 -17.37 6.90 0.67
C VAL A 19 -17.08 8.05 1.62
N VAL A 20 -16.98 9.28 1.12
CA VAL A 20 -16.71 10.47 1.93
C VAL A 20 -17.83 10.74 2.93
N GLU A 21 -19.08 10.73 2.50
CA GLU A 21 -20.23 11.03 3.36
C GLU A 21 -20.41 9.98 4.46
N MET A 22 -20.34 8.71 4.12
CA MET A 22 -20.40 7.62 5.12
C MET A 22 -19.22 7.69 6.10
N SER A 23 -18.03 8.05 5.65
CA SER A 23 -16.88 8.23 6.54
C SER A 23 -17.11 9.39 7.51
N MET A 24 -17.64 10.52 7.04
CA MET A 24 -18.01 11.66 7.89
C MET A 24 -19.06 11.27 8.94
N GLU A 25 -20.09 10.51 8.54
CA GLU A 25 -21.14 10.03 9.45
C GLU A 25 -20.54 9.18 10.57
N VAL A 26 -19.67 8.22 10.23
CA VAL A 26 -19.01 7.35 11.22
C VAL A 26 -18.12 8.18 12.15
N ILE A 27 -17.28 9.08 11.60
CA ILE A 27 -16.35 9.89 12.40
C ILE A 27 -17.08 10.78 13.39
N ARG A 28 -18.23 11.36 13.03
CA ARG A 28 -19.07 12.16 13.94
C ARG A 28 -19.53 11.39 15.18
N THR A 29 -19.54 10.05 15.13
CA THR A 29 -19.88 9.21 16.29
C THR A 29 -18.72 9.03 17.27
N ILE A 30 -17.49 9.43 16.90
CA ILE A 30 -16.27 9.26 17.71
C ILE A 30 -15.96 10.59 18.41
N PRO A 31 -16.12 10.69 19.74
CA PRO A 31 -15.91 11.95 20.46
C PRO A 31 -14.50 12.52 20.28
N GLY A 32 -14.40 13.80 19.98
CA GLY A 32 -13.12 14.52 19.86
C GLY A 32 -12.27 14.17 18.63
N LEU A 33 -12.84 13.45 17.65
CA LEU A 33 -12.20 13.14 16.38
C LEU A 33 -12.71 14.06 15.28
N ASP A 34 -11.84 14.91 14.75
CA ASP A 34 -12.04 15.67 13.51
C ASP A 34 -11.43 14.93 12.31
N CYS A 35 -11.83 15.29 11.09
CA CYS A 35 -11.27 14.68 9.89
C CYS A 35 -11.02 15.67 8.77
N GLU A 36 -10.03 15.33 7.94
CA GLU A 36 -9.83 15.88 6.59
C GLU A 36 -9.74 14.74 5.58
N PHE A 37 -10.18 14.98 4.36
CA PHE A 37 -10.10 14.06 3.25
C PHE A 37 -9.16 14.59 2.18
N ILE A 38 -8.24 13.75 1.74
CA ILE A 38 -7.34 14.02 0.62
C ILE A 38 -7.66 13.01 -0.49
N LEU A 39 -8.41 13.48 -1.49
CA LEU A 39 -8.87 12.68 -2.61
C LEU A 39 -7.92 12.89 -3.79
N VAL A 40 -7.25 11.83 -4.25
CA VAL A 40 -6.22 11.93 -5.29
C VAL A 40 -6.71 11.25 -6.56
N ASN A 41 -7.09 12.05 -7.56
CA ASN A 41 -7.42 11.55 -8.89
C ASN A 41 -6.14 11.10 -9.62
N ASP A 42 -5.99 9.80 -9.88
CA ASP A 42 -4.87 9.22 -10.62
C ASP A 42 -5.11 9.26 -12.15
N CYS A 43 -5.41 10.46 -12.66
CA CYS A 43 -5.71 10.71 -14.06
C CYS A 43 -6.79 9.75 -14.60
N SER A 44 -7.93 9.74 -13.91
CA SER A 44 -9.07 8.92 -14.31
C SER A 44 -9.65 9.40 -15.65
N PRO A 45 -10.10 8.49 -16.54
CA PRO A 45 -10.69 8.87 -17.84
C PRO A 45 -12.17 9.28 -17.76
N ASP A 46 -12.80 9.13 -16.59
CA ASP A 46 -14.20 9.48 -16.32
C ASP A 46 -14.32 10.79 -15.51
N ASP A 47 -15.52 11.14 -15.08
CA ASP A 47 -15.81 12.35 -14.31
C ASP A 47 -15.38 12.30 -12.83
N THR A 48 -14.45 11.40 -12.47
CA THR A 48 -13.95 11.27 -11.08
C THR A 48 -13.43 12.59 -10.53
N PHE A 49 -12.63 13.35 -11.30
CA PHE A 49 -12.09 14.61 -10.80
C PHE A 49 -13.17 15.68 -10.62
N GLU A 50 -14.19 15.71 -11.47
CA GLU A 50 -15.34 16.62 -11.31
C GLU A 50 -16.15 16.26 -10.04
N ALA A 51 -16.31 14.97 -9.73
CA ALA A 51 -16.93 14.54 -8.48
C ALA A 51 -16.11 15.00 -7.26
N ILE A 52 -14.78 14.84 -7.28
CA ILE A 52 -13.87 15.33 -6.24
C ILE A 52 -13.96 16.85 -6.09
N ARG A 53 -14.01 17.59 -7.19
CA ARG A 53 -14.11 19.05 -7.17
C ARG A 53 -15.42 19.52 -6.53
N ARG A 54 -16.56 18.87 -6.86
CA ARG A 54 -17.85 19.14 -6.21
C ARG A 54 -17.81 18.89 -4.71
N LEU A 55 -17.16 17.79 -4.26
CA LEU A 55 -16.97 17.49 -2.85
C LEU A 55 -16.13 18.55 -2.13
N GLY A 56 -15.04 19.03 -2.74
CA GLY A 56 -14.22 20.10 -2.17
C GLY A 56 -14.95 21.46 -2.07
N ILE A 57 -15.93 21.72 -2.93
CA ILE A 57 -16.82 22.90 -2.82
C ILE A 57 -17.86 22.70 -1.70
N LYS A 58 -18.42 21.48 -1.60
CA LYS A 58 -19.47 21.14 -0.63
C LYS A 58 -18.93 21.05 0.81
N TYR A 59 -17.71 20.54 0.98
CA TYR A 59 -17.11 20.25 2.27
C TYR A 59 -15.71 20.90 2.42
N PRO A 60 -15.51 21.86 3.33
CA PRO A 60 -14.25 22.59 3.48
C PRO A 60 -13.09 21.74 3.96
N ASN A 61 -13.37 20.56 4.53
CA ASN A 61 -12.37 19.58 4.98
C ASN A 61 -12.04 18.52 3.91
N VAL A 62 -12.49 18.71 2.66
CA VAL A 62 -12.16 17.85 1.51
C VAL A 62 -11.21 18.59 0.57
N LYS A 63 -10.05 18.01 0.32
CA LYS A 63 -9.05 18.48 -0.63
C LYS A 63 -8.91 17.52 -1.80
N GLY A 64 -9.00 18.02 -3.02
CA GLY A 64 -8.77 17.27 -4.24
C GLY A 64 -7.38 17.51 -4.83
N ILE A 65 -6.71 16.44 -5.29
CA ILE A 65 -5.46 16.48 -6.04
C ILE A 65 -5.70 15.81 -7.39
N ASN A 66 -5.24 16.44 -8.48
CA ASN A 66 -5.34 15.89 -9.83
C ASN A 66 -3.96 15.60 -10.40
N LEU A 67 -3.64 14.32 -10.62
CA LEU A 67 -2.37 13.92 -11.20
C LEU A 67 -2.40 14.06 -12.73
N ALA A 68 -1.28 14.49 -13.31
CA ALA A 68 -1.16 14.76 -14.76
C ALA A 68 -1.21 13.49 -15.62
N LYS A 69 -0.94 12.32 -15.05
CA LYS A 69 -1.05 11.00 -15.69
C LYS A 69 -1.32 9.93 -14.65
N ASN A 70 -1.71 8.73 -15.08
CA ASN A 70 -1.85 7.59 -14.18
C ASN A 70 -0.47 7.10 -13.72
N PHE A 71 -0.17 7.29 -12.45
CA PHE A 71 1.07 6.86 -11.79
C PHE A 71 0.89 5.59 -10.96
N GLY A 72 -0.35 5.13 -10.77
CA GLY A 72 -0.72 3.97 -9.96
C GLY A 72 -0.98 4.33 -8.50
N GLN A 73 -1.74 3.45 -7.84
CA GLN A 73 -2.31 3.65 -6.51
C GLN A 73 -1.30 4.12 -5.46
N HIS A 74 -0.11 3.50 -5.38
CA HIS A 74 0.88 3.87 -4.36
C HIS A 74 1.43 5.29 -4.53
N ASN A 75 1.63 5.74 -5.77
CA ASN A 75 2.07 7.09 -6.05
C ASN A 75 0.95 8.12 -5.79
N ALA A 76 -0.30 7.76 -6.09
CA ALA A 76 -1.45 8.60 -5.74
C ALA A 76 -1.58 8.74 -4.21
N ILE A 77 -1.44 7.64 -3.45
CA ILE A 77 -1.41 7.71 -1.99
C ILE A 77 -0.24 8.59 -1.51
N MET A 78 0.96 8.45 -2.07
CA MET A 78 2.11 9.27 -1.69
C MET A 78 1.83 10.77 -1.91
N ALA A 79 1.23 11.15 -3.03
CA ALA A 79 0.82 12.53 -3.28
C ALA A 79 -0.16 13.03 -2.19
N GLY A 80 -1.10 12.19 -1.77
CA GLY A 80 -2.02 12.50 -0.66
C GLY A 80 -1.32 12.59 0.70
N LEU A 81 -0.33 11.73 0.96
CA LEU A 81 0.44 11.75 2.21
C LEU A 81 1.21 13.07 2.40
N HIS A 82 1.72 13.67 1.34
CA HIS A 82 2.38 14.99 1.41
C HIS A 82 1.44 16.09 1.92
N GLU A 83 0.15 15.96 1.69
CA GLU A 83 -0.86 16.96 2.06
C GLU A 83 -1.55 16.67 3.39
N ALA A 84 -1.42 15.45 3.92
CA ALA A 84 -2.07 15.00 5.16
C ALA A 84 -1.49 15.72 6.38
N LYS A 85 -2.37 16.26 7.26
CA LYS A 85 -1.99 17.05 8.45
C LYS A 85 -2.42 16.40 9.76
N GLY A 86 -3.15 15.28 9.69
CA GLY A 86 -3.74 14.60 10.83
C GLY A 86 -2.73 14.09 11.85
N ASP A 87 -3.17 13.84 13.06
CA ASP A 87 -2.42 13.12 14.09
C ASP A 87 -2.32 11.65 13.74
N TYR A 88 -3.39 11.12 13.10
CA TYR A 88 -3.44 9.82 12.44
C TYR A 88 -3.73 10.00 10.96
N ILE A 89 -3.14 9.14 10.14
CA ILE A 89 -3.34 9.11 8.71
C ILE A 89 -3.85 7.74 8.31
N MET A 90 -4.95 7.69 7.57
CA MET A 90 -5.62 6.48 7.11
C MET A 90 -5.62 6.42 5.59
N GLY A 91 -5.30 5.27 5.04
CA GLY A 91 -5.51 4.94 3.62
C GLY A 91 -6.76 4.10 3.45
N MET A 92 -7.63 4.48 2.53
CA MET A 92 -8.84 3.76 2.14
C MET A 92 -8.92 3.66 0.62
N ASP A 93 -9.58 2.61 0.11
CA ASP A 93 -9.95 2.51 -1.29
C ASP A 93 -11.30 3.22 -1.55
N ASP A 94 -11.59 3.53 -2.80
CA ASP A 94 -12.76 4.30 -3.27
C ASP A 94 -13.95 3.44 -3.69
N ASP A 95 -13.90 2.11 -3.45
CA ASP A 95 -14.84 1.11 -3.98
C ASP A 95 -15.75 0.45 -2.92
N MET A 96 -15.77 0.99 -1.69
CA MET A 96 -16.52 0.48 -0.54
C MET A 96 -16.06 -0.88 -0.01
N GLU A 97 -15.02 -1.50 -0.57
CA GLU A 97 -14.44 -2.73 -0.01
C GLU A 97 -13.77 -2.42 1.35
N THR A 98 -13.10 -1.27 1.44
CA THR A 98 -12.62 -0.67 2.70
C THR A 98 -13.72 0.18 3.33
N HIS A 99 -14.65 -0.48 4.03
CA HIS A 99 -15.87 0.17 4.49
C HIS A 99 -15.65 1.11 5.68
N PRO A 100 -16.22 2.33 5.67
CA PRO A 100 -16.04 3.33 6.74
C PRO A 100 -16.43 2.87 8.14
N SER A 101 -17.37 1.92 8.29
CA SER A 101 -17.78 1.38 9.58
C SER A 101 -16.64 0.75 10.40
N GLN A 102 -15.48 0.50 9.77
CA GLN A 102 -14.31 -0.06 10.45
C GLN A 102 -13.39 1.02 11.06
N ILE A 103 -13.60 2.31 10.75
CA ILE A 103 -12.79 3.42 11.28
C ILE A 103 -12.66 3.38 12.82
N PRO A 104 -13.72 3.15 13.60
CA PRO A 104 -13.60 3.09 15.05
C PRO A 104 -12.63 2.01 15.55
N ALA A 105 -12.56 0.85 14.86
CA ALA A 105 -11.65 -0.22 15.24
C ALA A 105 -10.17 0.18 15.00
N PHE A 106 -9.90 0.91 13.93
CA PHE A 106 -8.55 1.47 13.68
C PHE A 106 -8.18 2.50 14.75
N ILE A 107 -9.08 3.45 15.05
CA ILE A 107 -8.80 4.48 16.05
C ILE A 107 -8.50 3.84 17.40
N LYS A 108 -9.31 2.86 17.83
CA LYS A 108 -9.06 2.12 19.06
C LYS A 108 -7.68 1.47 19.09
N ALA A 109 -7.27 0.79 18.02
CA ALA A 109 -5.95 0.16 17.93
C ALA A 109 -4.81 1.20 17.97
N MET A 110 -4.99 2.36 17.32
CA MET A 110 -4.02 3.46 17.38
C MET A 110 -3.89 4.03 18.81
N GLU A 111 -4.97 4.09 19.57
CA GLU A 111 -4.99 4.51 21.00
C GLU A 111 -4.31 3.48 21.90
N GLU A 112 -4.32 2.19 21.55
CA GLU A 112 -3.56 1.14 22.23
C GLU A 112 -2.03 1.28 22.07
N GLY A 113 -1.56 2.21 21.24
CA GLY A 113 -0.16 2.60 21.13
C GLY A 113 0.58 2.07 19.92
N TYR A 114 -0.11 1.41 18.97
CA TYR A 114 0.50 1.00 17.72
C TYR A 114 0.88 2.19 16.83
N ASP A 115 1.91 2.02 16.03
CA ASP A 115 2.37 3.05 15.10
C ASP A 115 1.73 2.90 13.72
N VAL A 116 1.48 1.65 13.32
CA VAL A 116 0.77 1.29 12.08
C VAL A 116 -0.19 0.14 12.36
N VAL A 117 -1.39 0.25 11.82
CA VAL A 117 -2.43 -0.80 11.91
C VAL A 117 -2.91 -1.12 10.51
N PHE A 118 -2.92 -2.42 10.14
CA PHE A 118 -3.52 -2.91 8.91
C PHE A 118 -4.81 -3.65 9.20
N GLY A 119 -5.87 -3.34 8.47
CA GLY A 119 -7.11 -4.10 8.49
C GLY A 119 -6.99 -5.34 7.60
N ILE A 120 -7.22 -6.52 8.17
CA ILE A 120 -7.18 -7.78 7.44
C ILE A 120 -8.54 -8.45 7.44
N TYR A 121 -8.91 -9.04 6.31
CA TYR A 121 -10.16 -9.80 6.21
C TYR A 121 -9.99 -11.18 6.82
N LYS A 122 -11.01 -11.63 7.57
CA LYS A 122 -11.02 -12.98 8.12
C LYS A 122 -10.86 -14.02 7.00
N LYS A 123 -9.85 -14.88 7.09
CA LYS A 123 -9.46 -15.82 6.03
C LYS A 123 -10.64 -16.73 5.64
N ARG A 124 -11.09 -16.64 4.38
CA ARG A 124 -11.87 -17.73 3.75
C ARG A 124 -10.91 -18.88 3.43
N LYS A 125 -11.32 -20.12 3.71
CA LYS A 125 -10.56 -21.33 3.33
C LYS A 125 -10.48 -21.43 1.80
N PHE A 126 -9.30 -21.11 1.23
CA PHE A 126 -9.05 -21.27 -0.21
C PHE A 126 -8.53 -22.67 -0.54
N SER A 127 -8.76 -23.12 -1.81
CA SER A 127 -8.32 -24.40 -2.35
C SER A 127 -6.81 -24.63 -2.22
N PHE A 128 -6.41 -25.89 -1.94
CA PHE A 128 -5.05 -26.33 -1.64
C PHE A 128 -3.99 -25.94 -2.70
N MET A 129 -4.31 -25.97 -3.99
CA MET A 129 -3.37 -25.64 -5.07
C MET A 129 -3.07 -24.14 -5.19
N LYS A 130 -4.04 -23.25 -4.91
CA LYS A 130 -3.81 -21.80 -4.81
C LYS A 130 -2.89 -21.45 -3.62
N ASN A 131 -2.90 -22.27 -2.58
CA ASN A 131 -2.08 -22.05 -1.40
C ASN A 131 -0.58 -22.30 -1.63
N LEU A 132 -0.17 -23.20 -2.53
CA LEU A 132 1.25 -23.55 -2.72
C LEU A 132 1.99 -22.46 -3.50
N THR A 133 1.45 -22.00 -4.62
CA THR A 133 2.03 -20.90 -5.41
C THR A 133 2.02 -19.59 -4.64
N SER A 134 0.94 -19.33 -3.87
CA SER A 134 0.83 -18.18 -2.97
C SER A 134 1.85 -18.24 -1.83
N LYS A 135 2.13 -19.43 -1.25
CA LYS A 135 3.12 -19.60 -0.20
C LYS A 135 4.56 -19.37 -0.69
N ILE A 136 4.90 -19.85 -1.90
CA ILE A 136 6.22 -19.61 -2.50
C ILE A 136 6.39 -18.11 -2.81
N ALA A 137 5.42 -17.48 -3.44
CA ALA A 137 5.45 -16.04 -3.69
C ALA A 137 5.54 -15.23 -2.38
N SER A 138 4.74 -15.60 -1.37
CA SER A 138 4.79 -14.96 -0.04
C SER A 138 6.12 -15.16 0.66
N PHE A 139 6.74 -16.35 0.55
CA PHE A 139 8.04 -16.64 1.13
C PHE A 139 9.15 -15.79 0.48
N ILE A 140 9.13 -15.67 -0.86
CA ILE A 140 10.08 -14.85 -1.61
C ILE A 140 9.92 -13.38 -1.21
N VAL A 141 8.68 -12.85 -1.28
CA VAL A 141 8.38 -11.47 -0.90
C VAL A 141 8.73 -11.22 0.57
N TRP A 142 8.45 -12.16 1.47
CA TRP A 142 8.75 -12.05 2.90
C TRP A 142 10.24 -11.91 3.17
N HIS A 143 11.09 -12.71 2.49
CA HIS A 143 12.55 -12.61 2.61
C HIS A 143 13.13 -11.36 1.93
N MET A 144 12.50 -10.89 0.85
CA MET A 144 12.97 -9.71 0.12
C MET A 144 12.63 -8.40 0.81
N VAL A 145 11.53 -8.37 1.61
CA VAL A 145 10.93 -7.16 2.16
C VAL A 145 11.15 -7.04 3.68
N GLU A 146 11.80 -8.05 4.29
CA GLU A 146 11.99 -8.11 5.76
C GLU A 146 10.67 -7.99 6.55
N ARG A 147 9.59 -8.53 5.97
CA ARG A 147 8.26 -8.45 6.56
C ARG A 147 8.23 -9.17 7.92
N PRO A 148 7.72 -8.53 8.99
CA PRO A 148 7.58 -9.17 10.28
C PRO A 148 6.69 -10.43 10.22
N LYS A 149 7.06 -11.48 10.96
CA LYS A 149 6.30 -12.73 11.00
C LYS A 149 4.89 -12.50 11.53
N GLY A 150 3.90 -13.08 10.87
CA GLY A 150 2.49 -13.01 11.29
C GLY A 150 1.74 -11.74 10.91
N LEU A 151 2.40 -10.71 10.36
CA LEU A 151 1.74 -9.52 9.87
C LEU A 151 1.28 -9.68 8.41
N GLU A 152 0.10 -9.20 8.10
CA GLU A 152 -0.44 -9.10 6.74
C GLU A 152 -0.63 -7.63 6.38
N ALA A 153 -0.17 -7.22 5.21
CA ALA A 153 -0.41 -5.87 4.72
C ALA A 153 -1.72 -5.81 3.93
N SER A 154 -2.38 -4.67 4.00
CA SER A 154 -3.57 -4.37 3.21
C SER A 154 -3.54 -2.91 2.73
N ASN A 155 -4.48 -2.55 1.86
CA ASN A 155 -4.68 -1.16 1.44
C ASN A 155 -5.49 -0.36 2.46
N TYR A 156 -6.14 -1.02 3.42
CA TYR A 156 -6.83 -0.36 4.52
C TYR A 156 -5.91 -0.34 5.73
N TRP A 157 -5.34 0.81 6.03
CA TRP A 157 -4.35 1.00 7.08
C TRP A 157 -4.53 2.35 7.77
N CYS A 158 -4.00 2.44 8.99
CA CYS A 158 -3.88 3.69 9.73
C CYS A 158 -2.48 3.79 10.32
N CYS A 159 -1.87 4.98 10.30
CA CYS A 159 -0.55 5.21 10.90
C CYS A 159 -0.50 6.54 11.66
N ARG A 160 0.51 6.68 12.54
CA ARG A 160 0.81 7.93 13.23
C ARG A 160 1.47 8.94 12.30
N ARG A 161 1.32 10.23 12.61
CA ARG A 161 1.92 11.34 11.86
C ARG A 161 3.42 11.14 11.62
N TYR A 162 4.20 10.79 12.65
CA TYR A 162 5.64 10.65 12.50
C TYR A 162 6.03 9.55 11.48
N VAL A 163 5.24 8.47 11.38
CA VAL A 163 5.44 7.42 10.37
C VAL A 163 5.23 8.00 8.98
N ARG A 164 4.16 8.78 8.77
CA ARG A 164 3.92 9.50 7.52
C ARG A 164 5.09 10.46 7.22
N ASP A 165 5.60 11.21 8.21
CA ASP A 165 6.69 12.18 8.04
C ASP A 165 7.99 11.50 7.59
N GLU A 166 8.23 10.25 7.99
CA GLU A 166 9.36 9.46 7.49
C GLU A 166 9.11 8.91 6.07
N ILE A 167 7.89 8.43 5.80
CA ILE A 167 7.52 7.85 4.50
C ILE A 167 7.59 8.88 3.38
N VAL A 168 7.15 10.11 3.59
CA VAL A 168 7.16 11.16 2.56
C VAL A 168 8.57 11.64 2.17
N LYS A 169 9.61 11.27 2.92
CA LYS A 169 11.00 11.51 2.56
C LYS A 169 11.51 10.55 1.47
N TYR A 170 10.74 9.52 1.12
CA TYR A 170 11.13 8.55 0.11
C TYR A 170 10.97 9.14 -1.30
N GLU A 171 12.07 9.28 -2.04
CA GLU A 171 12.11 9.85 -3.40
C GLU A 171 12.27 8.79 -4.50
N GLY A 172 12.18 7.50 -4.16
CA GLY A 172 12.38 6.41 -5.12
C GLY A 172 11.24 6.29 -6.13
N TYR A 173 11.57 5.99 -7.38
CA TYR A 173 10.60 5.86 -8.48
C TYR A 173 9.60 4.69 -8.28
N ASN A 174 10.08 3.58 -7.76
CA ASN A 174 9.23 2.40 -7.53
C ASN A 174 8.73 2.42 -6.09
N LEU A 175 7.53 2.93 -5.90
CA LEU A 175 6.91 3.03 -4.59
C LEU A 175 6.04 1.80 -4.28
N TYR A 176 6.31 1.15 -3.15
CA TYR A 176 5.42 0.18 -2.53
C TYR A 176 5.25 0.51 -1.05
N LEU A 177 4.14 1.15 -0.72
CA LEU A 177 3.91 1.80 0.56
C LEU A 177 4.09 0.86 1.77
N GLN A 178 3.61 -0.38 1.66
CA GLN A 178 3.69 -1.35 2.76
C GLN A 178 5.15 -1.66 3.16
N ILE A 179 6.09 -1.62 2.21
CA ILE A 179 7.51 -1.79 2.52
C ILE A 179 8.04 -0.62 3.35
N LEU A 180 7.60 0.59 3.03
CA LEU A 180 8.02 1.78 3.75
C LEU A 180 7.52 1.73 5.20
N PHE A 181 6.30 1.26 5.45
CA PHE A 181 5.82 1.03 6.82
C PHE A 181 6.72 0.06 7.59
N TYR A 182 7.07 -1.10 7.00
CA TYR A 182 7.94 -2.09 7.65
C TYR A 182 9.35 -1.58 7.93
N ARG A 183 9.85 -0.65 7.12
CA ARG A 183 11.16 -0.02 7.31
C ARG A 183 11.15 1.09 8.36
N THR A 184 9.99 1.72 8.57
CA THR A 184 9.89 2.86 9.46
C THR A 184 9.70 2.43 10.92
N THR A 185 8.93 1.36 11.16
CA THR A 185 8.63 0.89 12.53
C THR A 185 8.42 -0.62 12.59
N SER A 186 8.71 -1.22 13.75
CA SER A 186 8.36 -2.60 14.07
C SER A 186 7.06 -2.71 14.89
N ASN A 187 6.52 -1.59 15.39
CA ASN A 187 5.31 -1.54 16.21
C ASN A 187 4.04 -1.50 15.33
N ILE A 188 3.79 -2.61 14.66
CA ILE A 188 2.72 -2.77 13.66
C ILE A 188 1.75 -3.85 14.13
N ALA A 189 0.45 -3.61 13.97
CA ALA A 189 -0.60 -4.57 14.28
C ALA A 189 -1.48 -4.89 13.08
N ASN A 190 -2.18 -6.01 13.18
CA ASN A 190 -3.33 -6.34 12.33
C ASN A 190 -4.60 -6.31 13.17
N ILE A 191 -5.67 -5.75 12.61
CA ILE A 191 -7.02 -5.87 13.14
C ILE A 191 -7.89 -6.65 12.16
N GLU A 192 -8.76 -7.53 12.66
CA GLU A 192 -9.74 -8.19 11.81
C GLU A 192 -10.87 -7.22 11.46
N ILE A 193 -11.13 -7.06 10.17
CA ILE A 193 -12.20 -6.24 9.64
C ILE A 193 -13.22 -7.08 8.87
N GLN A 194 -14.44 -6.54 8.76
CA GLN A 194 -15.49 -7.19 7.97
C GLN A 194 -15.21 -7.01 6.48
N HIS A 195 -15.51 -8.05 5.71
CA HIS A 195 -15.43 -7.99 4.25
C HIS A 195 -16.77 -7.49 3.68
N PHE A 196 -16.70 -6.39 2.97
CA PHE A 196 -17.80 -5.88 2.16
C PHE A 196 -17.53 -6.22 0.68
N SER A 197 -18.57 -6.55 -0.06
CA SER A 197 -18.43 -6.78 -1.51
C SER A 197 -18.26 -5.44 -2.22
N ARG A 198 -17.36 -5.40 -3.19
CA ARG A 198 -17.21 -4.28 -4.10
C ARG A 198 -18.56 -3.96 -4.77
N GLU A 199 -18.99 -2.71 -4.76
CA GLU A 199 -20.27 -2.31 -5.38
C GLU A 199 -20.15 -2.29 -6.91
N GLU A 200 -18.97 -1.96 -7.47
CA GLU A 200 -18.69 -1.94 -8.90
C GLU A 200 -17.26 -2.41 -9.20
N GLY A 201 -17.07 -3.06 -10.36
CA GLY A 201 -15.78 -3.44 -10.90
C GLY A 201 -15.42 -4.93 -10.82
N SER A 202 -14.62 -5.41 -11.77
CA SER A 202 -14.05 -6.74 -11.80
C SER A 202 -12.57 -6.72 -11.47
N SER A 203 -12.08 -7.71 -10.73
CA SER A 203 -10.66 -7.89 -10.43
C SER A 203 -9.88 -8.17 -11.72
N ASN A 204 -9.08 -7.21 -12.17
CA ASN A 204 -8.21 -7.31 -13.36
C ASN A 204 -6.85 -7.96 -13.02
N TYR A 205 -6.83 -9.08 -12.27
CA TYR A 205 -5.59 -9.77 -11.94
C TYR A 205 -5.08 -10.53 -13.16
N ASN A 206 -3.98 -10.05 -13.78
CA ASN A 206 -3.35 -10.69 -14.95
C ASN A 206 -1.89 -11.06 -14.59
N PHE A 207 -1.39 -12.19 -15.12
CA PHE A 207 -0.02 -12.67 -14.93
C PHE A 207 1.04 -11.59 -15.23
N LYS A 208 0.82 -10.76 -16.27
CA LYS A 208 1.70 -9.61 -16.57
C LYS A 208 1.78 -8.59 -15.43
N LYS A 209 0.66 -8.34 -14.73
CA LYS A 209 0.63 -7.44 -13.57
C LYS A 209 1.37 -8.06 -12.38
N ALA A 210 1.18 -9.35 -12.13
CA ALA A 210 1.90 -10.08 -11.07
C ALA A 210 3.42 -10.10 -11.32
N PHE A 211 3.85 -10.33 -12.55
CA PHE A 211 5.27 -10.30 -12.93
C PHE A 211 5.86 -8.89 -12.79
N ARG A 212 5.15 -7.85 -13.22
CA ARG A 212 5.58 -6.46 -13.03
C ARG A 212 5.72 -6.11 -11.54
N LEU A 213 4.77 -6.54 -10.73
CA LEU A 213 4.82 -6.35 -9.27
C LEU A 213 6.04 -7.08 -8.67
N PHE A 214 6.31 -8.32 -9.08
CA PHE A 214 7.50 -9.06 -8.65
C PHE A 214 8.81 -8.33 -9.03
N MET A 215 8.90 -7.84 -10.28
CA MET A 215 10.06 -7.04 -10.73
C MET A 215 10.20 -5.73 -9.93
N SER A 216 9.09 -5.11 -9.49
CA SER A 216 9.15 -3.94 -8.62
C SER A 216 9.74 -4.26 -7.25
N PHE A 217 9.47 -5.44 -6.69
CA PHE A 217 10.07 -5.87 -5.42
C PHE A 217 11.58 -6.05 -5.49
N LEU A 218 12.14 -6.43 -6.65
CA LEU A 218 13.59 -6.57 -6.83
C LEU A 218 14.34 -5.25 -6.57
N ASN A 219 13.69 -4.10 -6.76
CA ASN A 219 14.28 -2.79 -6.50
C ASN A 219 14.42 -2.47 -5.00
N TYR A 220 13.74 -3.23 -4.14
CA TYR A 220 13.82 -3.04 -2.68
C TYR A 220 14.78 -3.99 -1.99
N THR A 221 15.49 -4.84 -2.74
CA THR A 221 16.40 -5.85 -2.16
C THR A 221 17.74 -5.85 -2.89
N VAL A 222 18.80 -6.10 -2.13
CA VAL A 222 20.15 -6.30 -2.67
C VAL A 222 20.41 -7.77 -3.07
N ILE A 223 19.43 -8.68 -2.90
CA ILE A 223 19.59 -10.10 -3.19
C ILE A 223 20.01 -10.37 -4.64
N PRO A 224 19.41 -9.76 -5.68
CA PRO A 224 19.85 -9.98 -7.06
C PRO A 224 21.30 -9.54 -7.31
N LEU A 225 21.70 -8.42 -6.70
CA LEU A 225 23.07 -7.91 -6.81
C LEU A 225 24.06 -8.87 -6.16
N ARG A 226 23.79 -9.32 -4.92
CA ARG A 226 24.63 -10.32 -4.23
C ARG A 226 24.71 -11.64 -4.99
N ALA A 227 23.60 -12.10 -5.59
CA ALA A 227 23.61 -13.30 -6.42
C ALA A 227 24.50 -13.11 -7.67
N ALA A 228 24.44 -11.95 -8.32
CA ALA A 228 25.30 -11.62 -9.46
C ALA A 228 26.79 -11.55 -9.03
N GLU A 229 27.10 -10.96 -7.88
CA GLU A 229 28.46 -10.92 -7.32
C GLU A 229 29.00 -12.33 -7.08
N VAL A 230 28.24 -13.20 -6.39
CA VAL A 230 28.65 -14.59 -6.14
C VAL A 230 28.86 -15.37 -7.44
N MET A 231 27.95 -15.25 -8.39
CA MET A 231 28.09 -15.89 -9.71
C MET A 231 29.33 -15.36 -10.47
N GLY A 232 29.56 -14.06 -10.43
CA GLY A 232 30.76 -13.45 -11.03
C GLY A 232 32.06 -13.99 -10.46
N VAL A 233 32.16 -14.12 -9.14
CA VAL A 233 33.32 -14.73 -8.48
C VAL A 233 33.48 -16.19 -8.89
N LEU A 234 32.41 -16.99 -8.91
CA LEU A 234 32.48 -18.41 -9.32
C LEU A 234 32.92 -18.56 -10.77
N PHE A 235 32.38 -17.76 -11.70
CA PHE A 235 32.80 -17.80 -13.10
C PHE A 235 34.26 -17.36 -13.28
N SER A 236 34.70 -16.33 -12.54
CA SER A 236 36.08 -15.86 -12.56
C SER A 236 37.05 -16.95 -12.07
N LEU A 237 36.75 -17.60 -10.94
CA LEU A 237 37.56 -18.73 -10.40
C LEU A 237 37.62 -19.91 -11.38
N THR A 238 36.46 -20.28 -11.95
CA THR A 238 36.39 -21.38 -12.92
C THR A 238 37.21 -21.05 -14.17
N GLY A 239 37.08 -19.85 -14.70
CA GLY A 239 37.85 -19.37 -15.85
C GLY A 239 39.36 -19.35 -15.56
N PHE A 240 39.77 -18.92 -14.37
CA PHE A 240 41.17 -18.92 -13.94
C PHE A 240 41.73 -20.34 -13.84
N ILE A 241 41.01 -21.29 -13.22
CA ILE A 241 41.42 -22.70 -13.11
C ILE A 241 41.57 -23.32 -14.52
N LEU A 242 40.62 -23.08 -15.40
CA LEU A 242 40.70 -23.57 -16.79
C LEU A 242 41.91 -22.99 -17.54
N ALA A 243 42.17 -21.70 -17.39
CA ALA A 243 43.35 -21.07 -17.99
C ALA A 243 44.66 -21.67 -17.50
N VAL A 244 44.79 -21.89 -16.20
CA VAL A 244 45.97 -22.56 -15.60
C VAL A 244 46.10 -24.00 -16.12
N ALA A 245 45.01 -24.78 -16.18
CA ALA A 245 45.01 -26.14 -16.69
C ALA A 245 45.49 -26.21 -18.14
N VAL A 246 45.03 -25.31 -19.02
CA VAL A 246 45.47 -25.21 -20.41
C VAL A 246 46.97 -24.87 -20.50
N LEU A 247 47.47 -23.99 -19.65
CA LEU A 247 48.90 -23.65 -19.62
C LEU A 247 49.80 -24.82 -19.17
N ILE A 248 49.33 -25.65 -18.24
CA ILE A 248 50.07 -26.83 -17.76
C ILE A 248 50.07 -27.98 -18.79
N GLN A 249 49.02 -28.10 -19.62
CA GLN A 249 48.90 -29.13 -20.64
C GLN A 249 49.72 -28.82 -21.92
N LYS A 250 50.28 -27.65 -22.04
CA LYS A 250 51.11 -27.20 -23.15
C LYS A 250 52.60 -27.29 -22.79
#